data_658e8bb1ed39d8b1f4ff96e93881570c
#
_entry.id   658e8bb1ed39d8b1f4ff96e93881570c
#
_cell.length_a   1.000
_cell.length_b   1.000
_cell.length_c   1.000
_cell.angle_alpha   90.00
_cell.angle_beta   90.00
_cell.angle_gamma   90.00
#
_symmetry.space_group_name_H-M   'P 1'
#
loop_
_entity.id
_entity.type
_entity.pdbx_description
1 polymer ?
#
loop_
_entity_poly.entity_id
_entity_poly.type
_entity_poly.pdbx_seq_one_letter_code
_entity_poly.pdbx_strand_id
1 'polypeptide(L)'
;MIGPMDGVPDIVIELAMLALAIALALTFVRLVRGPSLMDRVVALELMASLVAGIVAVFSIGTDDPALIDVAIALALVAFLGAVAFSRYAERALRP
;
A
#
# COMPACT_ATOMS: atom_id res chain seq x y z
N MET A 1 -2.49 1.07 -27.11
CA MET A 1 -3.49 0.05 -26.82
C MET A 1 -4.17 0.34 -25.48
N ILE A 2 -5.43 0.15 -25.45
CA ILE A 2 -6.19 0.38 -24.23
C ILE A 2 -6.21 -0.93 -23.44
N GLY A 3 -5.99 -0.82 -22.16
CA GLY A 3 -6.03 -1.98 -21.32
C GLY A 3 -7.45 -2.53 -21.20
N PRO A 4 -7.60 -3.54 -20.35
CA PRO A 4 -8.90 -4.18 -20.13
C PRO A 4 -9.96 -3.21 -19.63
N MET A 5 -9.53 -2.17 -18.95
CA MET A 5 -10.43 -1.09 -18.53
C MET A 5 -10.34 -0.02 -19.61
N ASP A 6 -11.21 -0.11 -20.56
CA ASP A 6 -11.12 0.69 -21.79
C ASP A 6 -11.04 2.18 -21.56
N GLY A 7 -11.45 2.67 -20.44
CA GLY A 7 -11.38 4.10 -20.17
C GLY A 7 -10.05 4.56 -19.58
N VAL A 8 -9.11 3.65 -19.35
CA VAL A 8 -7.86 3.99 -18.67
C VAL A 8 -6.69 3.87 -19.61
N PRO A 9 -6.07 5.01 -20.01
CA PRO A 9 -4.90 4.97 -20.88
C PRO A 9 -3.71 4.29 -20.20
N ASP A 10 -2.85 3.69 -21.02
CA ASP A 10 -1.66 3.03 -20.49
C ASP A 10 -0.76 4.02 -19.77
N ILE A 11 -0.71 5.25 -20.22
CA ILE A 11 0.13 6.26 -19.59
C ILE A 11 -0.31 6.52 -18.15
N VAL A 12 -1.60 6.48 -17.90
CA VAL A 12 -2.11 6.69 -16.54
C VAL A 12 -1.66 5.54 -15.63
N ILE A 13 -1.73 4.32 -16.14
CA ILE A 13 -1.29 3.15 -15.36
C ILE A 13 0.20 3.25 -15.08
N GLU A 14 0.99 3.61 -16.08
CA GLU A 14 2.43 3.74 -15.90
C GLU A 14 2.79 4.82 -14.90
N LEU A 15 2.12 5.96 -14.99
CA LEU A 15 2.37 7.04 -14.04
C LEU A 15 1.97 6.65 -12.63
N ALA A 16 0.85 5.95 -12.49
CA ALA A 16 0.41 5.49 -11.18
C ALA A 16 1.41 4.50 -10.59
N MET A 17 1.90 3.57 -11.39
CA MET A 17 2.88 2.59 -10.91
C MET A 17 4.18 3.28 -10.52
N LEU A 18 4.60 4.25 -11.30
CA LEU A 18 5.82 4.98 -10.98
C LEU A 18 5.66 5.74 -9.66
N ALA A 19 4.52 6.41 -9.50
CA ALA A 19 4.26 7.15 -8.26
C ALA A 19 4.24 6.21 -7.06
N LEU A 20 3.60 5.06 -7.21
CA LEU A 20 3.54 4.09 -6.11
C LEU A 20 4.92 3.52 -5.79
N ALA A 21 5.73 3.28 -6.82
CA ALA A 21 7.07 2.77 -6.61
C ALA A 21 7.94 3.78 -5.86
N ILE A 22 7.83 5.05 -6.24
CA ILE A 22 8.58 6.11 -5.56
C ILE A 22 8.12 6.22 -4.11
N ALA A 23 6.80 6.17 -3.90
CA ALA A 23 6.26 6.25 -2.55
C ALA A 23 6.74 5.08 -1.70
N LEU A 24 6.81 3.90 -2.28
CA LEU A 24 7.28 2.72 -1.57
C LEU A 24 8.75 2.87 -1.18
N ALA A 25 9.56 3.39 -2.10
CA ALA A 25 10.98 3.61 -1.83
C ALA A 25 11.16 4.62 -0.71
N LEU A 26 10.40 5.71 -0.73
CA LEU A 26 10.49 6.72 0.32
C LEU A 26 10.04 6.15 1.66
N THR A 27 9.02 5.32 1.64
CA THR A 27 8.54 4.69 2.87
C THR A 27 9.57 3.73 3.43
N PHE A 28 10.28 3.03 2.55
CA PHE A 28 11.34 2.14 2.98
C PHE A 28 12.46 2.91 3.67
N VAL A 29 12.82 4.07 3.11
CA VAL A 29 13.82 4.93 3.75
C VAL A 29 13.34 5.35 5.14
N ARG A 30 12.06 5.68 5.25
CA ARG A 30 11.49 6.05 6.53
C ARG A 30 11.55 4.89 7.53
N LEU A 31 11.33 3.69 7.05
CA LEU A 31 11.39 2.50 7.89
C LEU A 31 12.80 2.33 8.46
N VAL A 32 13.80 2.49 7.60
CA VAL A 32 15.18 2.30 8.02
C VAL A 32 15.63 3.41 8.97
N ARG A 33 15.19 4.62 8.72
CA ARG A 33 15.63 5.79 9.48
C ARG A 33 14.75 6.14 10.65
N GLY A 34 13.61 5.49 10.79
CA GLY A 34 12.65 5.83 11.83
C GLY A 34 13.30 5.84 13.21
N PRO A 35 13.21 6.95 13.93
CA PRO A 35 13.87 7.07 15.24
C PRO A 35 13.15 6.28 16.32
N SER A 36 11.88 6.01 16.17
CA SER A 36 11.13 5.30 17.19
C SER A 36 10.46 4.07 16.62
N LEU A 37 10.07 3.17 17.51
CA LEU A 37 9.34 1.98 17.11
C LEU A 37 8.02 2.35 16.41
N MET A 38 7.36 3.38 16.90
CA MET A 38 6.09 3.81 16.32
C MET A 38 6.27 4.29 14.89
N ASP A 39 7.35 5.04 14.62
CA ASP A 39 7.63 5.48 13.25
C ASP A 39 7.82 4.30 12.33
N ARG A 40 8.50 3.26 12.81
CA ARG A 40 8.75 2.07 12.00
C ARG A 40 7.48 1.29 11.74
N VAL A 41 6.61 1.18 12.75
CA VAL A 41 5.36 0.47 12.55
C VAL A 41 4.46 1.19 11.57
N VAL A 42 4.40 2.51 11.66
CA VAL A 42 3.62 3.31 10.72
C VAL A 42 4.17 3.13 9.30
N ALA A 43 5.49 3.12 9.16
CA ALA A 43 6.10 2.92 7.85
C ALA A 43 5.75 1.53 7.29
N LEU A 44 5.78 0.50 8.11
CA LEU A 44 5.40 -0.84 7.67
C LEU A 44 3.95 -0.90 7.24
N GLU A 45 3.07 -0.24 7.99
CA GLU A 45 1.67 -0.18 7.63
C GLU A 45 1.46 0.51 6.28
N LEU A 46 2.16 1.62 6.10
CA LEU A 46 2.07 2.34 4.84
C LEU A 46 2.58 1.50 3.69
N MET A 47 3.66 0.74 3.91
CA MET A 47 4.20 -0.14 2.88
C MET A 47 3.17 -1.19 2.48
N ALA A 48 2.47 -1.76 3.45
CA ALA A 48 1.44 -2.75 3.14
C ALA A 48 0.33 -2.14 2.27
N SER A 49 -0.08 -0.92 2.62
CA SER A 49 -1.11 -0.22 1.84
C SER A 49 -0.62 0.08 0.43
N LEU A 50 0.63 0.51 0.30
CA LEU A 50 1.20 0.81 -1.01
C LEU A 50 1.31 -0.44 -1.88
N VAL A 51 1.69 -1.57 -1.28
CA VAL A 51 1.74 -2.82 -2.03
C VAL A 51 0.35 -3.22 -2.51
N ALA A 52 -0.67 -3.05 -1.67
CA ALA A 52 -2.04 -3.31 -2.10
C ALA A 52 -2.42 -2.44 -3.28
N GLY A 53 -2.03 -1.16 -3.24
CA GLY A 53 -2.28 -0.25 -4.34
C GLY A 53 -1.56 -0.65 -5.61
N ILE A 54 -0.31 -1.09 -5.48
CA ILE A 54 0.46 -1.56 -6.64
C ILE A 54 -0.22 -2.77 -7.27
N VAL A 55 -0.64 -3.72 -6.46
CA VAL A 55 -1.31 -4.91 -6.98
C VAL A 55 -2.61 -4.52 -7.68
N ALA A 56 -3.35 -3.57 -7.10
CA ALA A 56 -4.61 -3.13 -7.71
C ALA A 56 -4.38 -2.48 -9.07
N VAL A 57 -3.40 -1.58 -9.16
CA VAL A 57 -3.10 -0.92 -10.43
C VAL A 57 -2.57 -1.93 -11.45
N PHE A 58 -1.74 -2.85 -11.00
CA PHE A 58 -1.22 -3.88 -11.89
C PHE A 58 -2.35 -4.76 -12.43
N SER A 59 -3.35 -5.03 -11.61
CA SER A 59 -4.51 -5.79 -12.04
C SER A 59 -5.25 -5.09 -13.19
N ILE A 60 -5.38 -3.77 -13.09
CA ILE A 60 -6.02 -3.01 -14.16
C ILE A 60 -5.22 -3.15 -15.46
N GLY A 61 -3.90 -3.06 -15.36
CA GLY A 61 -3.04 -3.10 -16.53
C GLY A 61 -2.97 -4.46 -17.21
N THR A 62 -3.20 -5.54 -16.47
CA THR A 62 -3.04 -6.89 -17.00
C THR A 62 -4.35 -7.63 -17.19
N ASP A 63 -5.47 -7.01 -16.80
CA ASP A 63 -6.79 -7.64 -16.93
C ASP A 63 -6.87 -8.98 -16.20
N ASP A 64 -6.32 -9.00 -15.00
CA ASP A 64 -6.34 -10.21 -14.19
C ASP A 64 -7.17 -9.95 -12.93
N PRO A 65 -8.45 -10.34 -12.92
CA PRO A 65 -9.30 -10.05 -11.76
C PRO A 65 -8.86 -10.77 -10.49
N ALA A 66 -8.07 -11.83 -10.60
CA ALA A 66 -7.58 -12.51 -9.41
C ALA A 66 -6.68 -11.60 -8.59
N LEU A 67 -5.98 -10.68 -9.25
CA LEU A 67 -5.11 -9.75 -8.55
C LEU A 67 -5.90 -8.76 -7.70
N ILE A 68 -7.12 -8.44 -8.11
CA ILE A 68 -7.98 -7.58 -7.31
C ILE A 68 -8.31 -8.27 -5.99
N ASP A 69 -8.55 -9.58 -6.02
CA ASP A 69 -8.79 -10.32 -4.79
C ASP A 69 -7.60 -10.24 -3.85
N VAL A 70 -6.39 -10.33 -4.40
CA VAL A 70 -5.19 -10.20 -3.60
C VAL A 70 -5.09 -8.81 -3.01
N ALA A 71 -5.39 -7.77 -3.81
CA ALA A 71 -5.34 -6.40 -3.31
C ALA A 71 -6.34 -6.19 -2.18
N ILE A 72 -7.54 -6.73 -2.33
CA ILE A 72 -8.55 -6.61 -1.28
C ILE A 72 -8.09 -7.31 -0.01
N ALA A 73 -7.54 -8.51 -0.14
CA ALA A 73 -7.04 -9.24 1.01
C ALA A 73 -5.93 -8.46 1.71
N LEU A 74 -5.00 -7.90 0.94
CA LEU A 74 -3.92 -7.09 1.52
C LEU A 74 -4.47 -5.86 2.21
N ALA A 75 -5.46 -5.20 1.60
CA ALA A 75 -6.04 -4.01 2.20
C ALA A 75 -6.75 -4.35 3.50
N LEU A 76 -7.44 -5.47 3.56
CA LEU A 76 -8.09 -5.89 4.79
C LEU A 76 -7.08 -6.19 5.88
N VAL A 77 -6.00 -6.89 5.53
CA VAL A 77 -4.95 -7.20 6.50
C VAL A 77 -4.31 -5.91 7.00
N ALA A 78 -4.03 -4.97 6.09
CA ALA A 78 -3.45 -3.69 6.47
C ALA A 78 -4.40 -2.92 7.39
N PHE A 79 -5.70 -2.96 7.10
CA PHE A 79 -6.67 -2.29 7.95
C PHE A 79 -6.67 -2.89 9.36
N LEU A 80 -6.68 -4.22 9.44
CA LEU A 80 -6.66 -4.87 10.75
C LEU A 80 -5.37 -4.55 11.49
N GLY A 81 -4.26 -4.50 10.78
CA GLY A 81 -3.00 -4.11 11.39
C GLY A 81 -3.03 -2.69 11.93
N ALA A 82 -3.61 -1.77 11.17
CA ALA A 82 -3.71 -0.38 11.60
C ALA A 82 -4.57 -0.27 12.85
N VAL A 83 -5.69 -0.99 12.89
CA VAL A 83 -6.57 -0.95 14.06
C VAL A 83 -5.87 -1.56 15.27
N ALA A 84 -5.20 -2.68 15.08
CA ALA A 84 -4.50 -3.34 16.18
C ALA A 84 -3.38 -2.45 16.72
N PHE A 85 -2.60 -1.85 15.84
CA PHE A 85 -1.53 -0.98 16.27
C PHE A 85 -2.06 0.26 16.95
N SER A 86 -3.15 0.82 16.42
CA SER A 86 -3.77 1.99 17.02
C SER A 86 -4.19 1.70 18.46
N ARG A 87 -4.76 0.54 18.68
CA ARG A 87 -5.16 0.14 20.02
C ARG A 87 -3.96 -0.10 20.93
N TYR A 88 -2.94 -0.73 20.37
CA TYR A 88 -1.72 -0.96 21.13
C TYR A 88 -1.08 0.36 21.54
N ALA A 89 -0.99 1.30 20.61
CA ALA A 89 -0.39 2.60 20.89
C ALA A 89 -1.19 3.36 21.93
N GLU A 90 -2.50 3.28 21.84
CA GLU A 90 -3.35 3.94 22.82
C GLU A 90 -3.09 3.41 24.21
N ARG A 91 -2.97 2.11 24.35
CA ARG A 91 -2.67 1.50 25.65
C ARG A 91 -1.28 1.86 26.14
N ALA A 92 -0.31 1.80 25.23
CA ALA A 92 1.08 2.06 25.60
C ALA A 92 1.31 3.49 26.06
N LEU A 93 0.54 4.44 25.51
CA LEU A 93 0.69 5.85 25.82
C LEU A 93 -0.21 6.31 26.96
N ARG A 94 -1.06 5.44 27.46
CA ARG A 94 -1.95 5.79 28.54
C ARG A 94 -1.17 5.86 29.84
N PRO A 95 -1.35 6.92 30.64
CA PRO A 95 -0.66 7.05 31.94
C PRO A 95 -1.11 6.01 32.94
#